data_bbd19678ac2ea6a86e8fcb3197d405ed
#
_entry.id   bbd19678ac2ea6a86e8fcb3197d405ed
#
_cell.length_a   1.000
_cell.length_b   1.000
_cell.length_c   1.000
_cell.angle_alpha   90.00
_cell.angle_beta   90.00
_cell.angle_gamma   90.00
#
_symmetry.space_group_name_H-M   'P 1'
#
loop_
_entity.id
_entity.type
_entity.pdbx_description
1 polymer ?
#
loop_
_entity_poly.entity_id
_entity_poly.type
_entity_poly.pdbx_seq_one_letter_code
_entity_poly.pdbx_strand_id
1 'polypeptide(L)'
;MIIKARHHWFFYWFFRKYSNWLPRLDFREIVLHTQLEDKGLPVLMIGNHFSWWDGFLAEYVNRRLFDRKYHVMMLEEQLRTRMFLNKTGAYSIRKGDRSMLETFRYSAELLGDPRNVVVMFPQGLIHSQHDHQIVFERGWYRMMDKVENPVQM
;
A
#
# COMPACT_ATOMS: atom_id res chain seq x y z
N MET A 1 2.77 -20.21 0.75
CA MET A 1 3.43 -19.41 -0.33
C MET A 1 2.53 -18.21 -0.67
N ILE A 2 3.09 -17.02 -0.72
CA ILE A 2 2.38 -15.76 -1.03
C ILE A 2 2.52 -15.41 -2.51
N ILE A 3 1.66 -14.54 -3.00
CA ILE A 3 1.78 -13.93 -4.32
C ILE A 3 2.61 -12.66 -4.16
N LYS A 4 3.90 -12.69 -4.56
CA LYS A 4 4.79 -11.53 -4.53
C LYS A 4 4.46 -10.56 -5.68
N ALA A 5 4.71 -9.27 -5.50
CA ALA A 5 4.52 -8.26 -6.53
C ALA A 5 5.40 -8.53 -7.77
N ARG A 6 4.83 -8.37 -8.96
CA ARG A 6 5.52 -8.57 -10.24
C ARG A 6 5.26 -7.38 -11.15
N HIS A 7 5.95 -6.27 -10.90
CA HIS A 7 5.78 -5.10 -11.74
C HIS A 7 6.06 -5.42 -13.21
N HIS A 8 5.12 -5.01 -14.05
CA HIS A 8 5.28 -5.04 -15.50
C HIS A 8 5.28 -3.59 -15.99
N TRP A 9 6.28 -3.19 -16.76
CA TRP A 9 6.52 -1.81 -17.15
C TRP A 9 5.28 -1.08 -17.69
N PHE A 10 4.53 -1.71 -18.61
CA PHE A 10 3.32 -1.14 -19.23
C PHE A 10 2.19 -0.98 -18.22
N PHE A 11 1.85 -2.04 -17.45
CA PHE A 11 0.77 -2.00 -16.45
C PHE A 11 1.08 -1.00 -15.33
N TYR A 12 2.34 -0.95 -14.91
CA TYR A 12 2.76 -0.03 -13.86
C TYR A 12 2.74 1.42 -14.36
N TRP A 13 3.24 1.69 -15.56
CA TRP A 13 3.14 3.02 -16.19
C TRP A 13 1.68 3.46 -16.35
N PHE A 14 0.82 2.59 -16.88
CA PHE A 14 -0.61 2.86 -17.03
C PHE A 14 -1.27 3.15 -15.68
N PHE A 15 -1.04 2.32 -14.66
CA PHE A 15 -1.56 2.49 -13.31
C PHE A 15 -1.15 3.85 -12.71
N ARG A 16 0.11 4.22 -12.83
CA ARG A 16 0.61 5.52 -12.37
C ARG A 16 -0.07 6.70 -13.06
N LYS A 17 -0.30 6.62 -14.37
CA LYS A 17 -1.02 7.65 -15.13
C LYS A 17 -2.50 7.69 -14.71
N TYR A 18 -3.12 6.53 -14.62
CA TYR A 18 -4.52 6.37 -14.24
C TYR A 18 -4.78 6.89 -12.83
N SER A 19 -3.98 6.49 -11.84
CA SER A 19 -4.09 6.96 -10.44
C SER A 19 -3.89 8.47 -10.28
N ASN A 20 -3.16 9.11 -11.19
CA ASN A 20 -3.00 10.55 -11.18
C ASN A 20 -4.14 11.31 -11.90
N TRP A 21 -4.74 10.69 -12.90
CA TRP A 21 -5.77 11.32 -13.72
C TRP A 21 -7.18 11.10 -13.13
N LEU A 22 -7.48 9.88 -12.70
CA LEU A 22 -8.80 9.45 -12.26
C LEU A 22 -9.36 10.28 -11.09
N PRO A 23 -8.60 10.60 -10.04
CA PRO A 23 -9.11 11.42 -8.94
C PRO A 23 -9.56 12.83 -9.39
N ARG A 24 -9.01 13.34 -10.50
CA ARG A 24 -9.39 14.65 -11.03
C ARG A 24 -10.76 14.66 -11.70
N LEU A 25 -11.32 13.49 -12.03
CA LEU A 25 -12.66 13.38 -12.61
C LEU A 25 -13.74 13.37 -11.53
N ASP A 26 -13.45 12.72 -10.40
CA ASP A 26 -14.45 12.49 -9.35
C ASP A 26 -14.31 13.47 -8.18
N PHE A 27 -13.13 14.05 -7.99
CA PHE A 27 -12.86 15.01 -6.93
C PHE A 27 -12.57 16.39 -7.51
N ARG A 28 -13.27 17.41 -7.03
CA ARG A 28 -13.00 18.79 -7.42
C ARG A 28 -11.58 19.21 -7.05
N GLU A 29 -11.11 18.78 -5.89
CA GLU A 29 -9.80 19.08 -5.36
C GLU A 29 -9.36 17.99 -4.38
N ILE A 30 -8.06 17.70 -4.37
CA ILE A 30 -7.41 16.87 -3.35
C ILE A 30 -6.35 17.71 -2.67
N VAL A 31 -6.61 18.07 -1.44
CA VAL A 31 -5.71 18.88 -0.61
C VAL A 31 -4.91 17.95 0.31
N LEU A 32 -3.60 18.02 0.23
CA LEU A 32 -2.71 17.30 1.14
C LEU A 32 -2.32 18.22 2.29
N HIS A 33 -2.92 18.02 3.46
CA HIS A 33 -2.53 18.69 4.69
C HIS A 33 -1.35 17.97 5.33
N THR A 34 -0.14 18.28 4.89
CA THR A 34 1.07 17.63 5.41
C THR A 34 2.24 18.58 5.43
N GLN A 35 3.13 18.39 6.42
CA GLN A 35 4.46 18.99 6.51
C GLN A 35 5.56 17.92 6.40
N LEU A 36 5.23 16.77 5.77
CA LEU A 36 6.17 15.67 5.59
C LEU A 36 7.30 16.08 4.64
N GLU A 37 8.52 15.95 5.12
CA GLU A 37 9.72 16.02 4.32
C GLU A 37 10.18 14.62 3.94
N ASP A 38 10.58 14.42 2.69
CA ASP A 38 11.18 13.15 2.25
C ASP A 38 12.60 13.02 2.82
N LYS A 39 12.77 12.06 3.72
CA LYS A 39 14.05 11.77 4.39
C LYS A 39 14.96 10.84 3.57
N GLY A 40 14.58 10.48 2.35
CA GLY A 40 15.35 9.52 1.54
C GLY A 40 15.28 8.07 2.03
N LEU A 41 14.39 7.77 2.98
CA LEU A 41 14.18 6.44 3.55
C LEU A 41 13.08 5.68 2.82
N PRO A 42 13.03 4.33 2.92
CA PRO A 42 11.86 3.59 2.49
C PRO A 42 10.63 4.07 3.24
N VAL A 43 9.48 4.07 2.57
CA VAL A 43 8.24 4.63 3.12
C VAL A 43 7.26 3.51 3.45
N LEU A 44 6.75 3.51 4.68
CA LEU A 44 5.59 2.71 5.07
C LEU A 44 4.37 3.63 5.18
N MET A 45 3.44 3.49 4.27
CA MET A 45 2.20 4.25 4.28
C MET A 45 1.08 3.41 4.90
N ILE A 46 0.55 3.88 6.02
CA ILE A 46 -0.54 3.23 6.75
C ILE A 46 -1.76 4.13 6.67
N GLY A 47 -2.88 3.58 6.28
CA GLY A 47 -4.14 4.30 6.17
C GLY A 47 -5.32 3.52 6.74
N ASN A 48 -6.40 4.22 7.03
CA ASN A 48 -7.73 3.64 7.18
C ASN A 48 -8.27 3.24 5.80
N HIS A 49 -9.20 2.29 5.78
CA HIS A 49 -9.72 1.71 4.54
C HIS A 49 -11.25 1.83 4.50
N PHE A 50 -11.76 2.74 3.72
CA PHE A 50 -13.18 2.96 3.56
C PHE A 50 -13.66 2.96 2.12
N SER A 51 -12.75 2.82 1.15
CA SER A 51 -13.16 2.74 -0.24
C SER A 51 -12.17 1.95 -1.10
N TRP A 52 -12.66 1.50 -2.24
CA TRP A 52 -11.82 0.95 -3.30
C TRP A 52 -10.78 1.96 -3.83
N TRP A 53 -11.06 3.25 -3.69
CA TRP A 53 -10.20 4.34 -4.12
C TRP A 53 -8.91 4.49 -3.33
N ASP A 54 -8.85 3.98 -2.11
CA ASP A 54 -7.74 4.22 -1.19
C ASP A 54 -6.39 3.79 -1.77
N GLY A 55 -6.36 2.69 -2.52
CA GLY A 55 -5.15 2.24 -3.21
C GLY A 55 -4.68 3.21 -4.31
N PHE A 56 -5.61 3.81 -5.05
CA PHE A 56 -5.30 4.82 -6.08
C PHE A 56 -4.88 6.14 -5.46
N LEU A 57 -5.55 6.56 -4.38
CA LEU A 57 -5.21 7.75 -3.62
C LEU A 57 -3.84 7.62 -2.95
N ALA A 58 -3.50 6.44 -2.44
CA ALA A 58 -2.18 6.18 -1.87
C ALA A 58 -1.07 6.34 -2.94
N GLU A 59 -1.26 5.83 -4.17
CA GLU A 59 -0.29 6.06 -5.26
C GLU A 59 -0.27 7.53 -5.70
N TYR A 60 -1.42 8.20 -5.71
CA TYR A 60 -1.48 9.63 -5.99
C TYR A 60 -0.67 10.45 -4.99
N VAL A 61 -0.76 10.13 -3.70
CA VAL A 61 0.02 10.76 -2.62
C VAL A 61 1.51 10.42 -2.76
N ASN A 62 1.82 9.13 -2.96
CA ASN A 62 3.20 8.66 -3.18
C ASN A 62 3.89 9.47 -4.28
N ARG A 63 3.24 9.67 -5.39
CA ARG A 63 3.81 10.41 -6.53
C ARG A 63 4.10 11.88 -6.25
N ARG A 64 3.40 12.47 -5.31
CA ARG A 64 3.56 13.89 -4.97
C ARG A 64 4.59 14.14 -3.89
N LEU A 65 4.69 13.21 -2.95
CA LEU A 65 5.52 13.39 -1.76
C LEU A 65 6.86 12.66 -1.87
N PHE A 66 6.89 11.46 -2.49
CA PHE A 66 8.04 10.56 -2.40
C PHE A 66 8.53 10.03 -3.74
N ASP A 67 7.62 9.81 -4.68
CA ASP A 67 7.85 9.18 -6.00
C ASP A 67 8.57 7.82 -5.93
N ARG A 68 8.24 7.00 -4.93
CA ARG A 68 8.79 5.67 -4.69
C ARG A 68 8.10 4.61 -5.56
N LYS A 69 8.75 3.47 -5.73
CA LYS A 69 8.15 2.29 -6.35
C LYS A 69 7.04 1.74 -5.46
N TYR A 70 5.83 1.71 -5.99
CA TYR A 70 4.62 1.40 -5.26
C TYR A 70 4.45 -0.10 -5.01
N HIS A 71 4.16 -0.46 -3.75
CA HIS A 71 3.77 -1.81 -3.34
C HIS A 71 2.59 -1.71 -2.39
N VAL A 72 1.55 -2.53 -2.61
CA VAL A 72 0.36 -2.53 -1.75
C VAL A 72 0.01 -3.94 -1.30
N MET A 73 -0.22 -4.09 0.01
CA MET A 73 -0.67 -5.34 0.60
C MET A 73 -2.17 -5.50 0.37
N MET A 74 -2.58 -6.66 -0.15
CA MET A 74 -3.97 -6.94 -0.51
C MET A 74 -4.37 -8.36 -0.09
N LEU A 75 -5.63 -8.57 0.32
CA LEU A 75 -6.14 -9.91 0.59
C LEU A 75 -5.98 -10.81 -0.66
N GLU A 76 -5.47 -12.02 -0.45
CA GLU A 76 -5.16 -12.93 -1.56
C GLU A 76 -6.38 -13.24 -2.42
N GLU A 77 -7.54 -13.43 -1.82
CA GLU A 77 -8.80 -13.67 -2.54
C GLU A 77 -9.11 -12.52 -3.51
N GLN A 78 -8.97 -11.28 -3.04
CA GLN A 78 -9.18 -10.09 -3.85
C GLN A 78 -8.13 -9.95 -4.95
N LEU A 79 -6.88 -10.25 -4.65
CA LEU A 79 -5.80 -10.18 -5.63
C LEU A 79 -5.96 -11.23 -6.74
N ARG A 80 -6.40 -12.45 -6.39
CA ARG A 80 -6.64 -13.52 -7.36
C ARG A 80 -7.72 -13.16 -8.39
N THR A 81 -8.76 -12.44 -7.98
CA THR A 81 -9.81 -11.97 -8.90
C THR A 81 -9.35 -10.79 -9.76
N ARG A 82 -8.24 -10.13 -9.42
CA ARG A 82 -7.73 -8.91 -10.06
C ARG A 82 -6.21 -8.97 -10.29
N MET A 83 -5.75 -10.07 -10.90
CA MET A 83 -4.31 -10.33 -11.07
C MET A 83 -3.54 -9.25 -11.85
N PHE A 84 -4.24 -8.37 -12.58
CA PHE A 84 -3.58 -7.22 -13.20
C PHE A 84 -2.96 -6.27 -12.15
N LEU A 85 -3.53 -6.18 -10.93
CA LEU A 85 -2.98 -5.38 -9.83
C LEU A 85 -1.62 -5.92 -9.34
N ASN A 86 -1.36 -7.22 -9.46
CA ASN A 86 -0.05 -7.77 -9.16
C ASN A 86 1.05 -7.16 -10.03
N LYS A 87 0.71 -6.83 -11.29
CA LYS A 87 1.61 -6.18 -12.25
C LYS A 87 1.84 -4.70 -11.96
N THR A 88 1.08 -4.13 -11.02
CA THR A 88 1.22 -2.74 -10.57
C THR A 88 1.86 -2.62 -9.19
N GLY A 89 2.18 -3.73 -8.54
CA GLY A 89 2.85 -3.76 -7.24
C GLY A 89 2.03 -4.37 -6.09
N ALA A 90 0.81 -4.87 -6.36
CA ALA A 90 0.05 -5.58 -5.33
C ALA A 90 0.64 -6.95 -5.01
N TYR A 91 0.67 -7.29 -3.72
CA TYR A 91 1.09 -8.60 -3.21
C TYR A 91 0.13 -9.10 -2.13
N SER A 92 0.11 -10.42 -1.91
CA SER A 92 -0.96 -11.03 -1.14
C SER A 92 -0.67 -11.17 0.35
N ILE A 93 -1.76 -11.11 1.14
CA ILE A 93 -1.83 -11.58 2.53
C ILE A 93 -3.01 -12.52 2.71
N ARG A 94 -2.84 -13.60 3.48
CA ARG A 94 -3.93 -14.45 3.99
C ARG A 94 -4.07 -14.26 5.48
N LYS A 95 -5.22 -13.76 5.91
CA LYS A 95 -5.52 -13.61 7.33
C LYS A 95 -5.70 -14.97 8.00
N GLY A 96 -5.17 -15.10 9.22
CA GLY A 96 -5.30 -16.33 10.03
C GLY A 96 -4.46 -17.52 9.54
N ASP A 97 -3.68 -17.35 8.48
CA ASP A 97 -2.82 -18.40 7.92
C ASP A 97 -1.35 -18.19 8.29
N ARG A 98 -0.58 -19.28 8.40
CA ARG A 98 0.86 -19.22 8.69
C ARG A 98 1.66 -18.43 7.64
N SER A 99 1.17 -18.38 6.39
CA SER A 99 1.79 -17.59 5.32
C SER A 99 1.73 -16.08 5.56
N MET A 100 0.95 -15.60 6.53
CA MET A 100 0.96 -14.19 6.95
C MET A 100 2.36 -13.76 7.40
N LEU A 101 3.13 -14.62 8.06
CA LEU A 101 4.51 -14.34 8.45
C LEU A 101 5.44 -14.20 7.23
N GLU A 102 5.19 -14.96 6.16
CA GLU A 102 5.91 -14.83 4.90
C GLU A 102 5.61 -13.47 4.23
N THR A 103 4.35 -13.03 4.28
CA THR A 103 3.96 -11.69 3.79
C THR A 103 4.67 -10.59 4.57
N PHE A 104 4.74 -10.70 5.89
CA PHE A 104 5.42 -9.69 6.71
C PHE A 104 6.94 -9.66 6.47
N ARG A 105 7.57 -10.81 6.27
CA ARG A 105 8.99 -10.86 5.86
C ARG A 105 9.19 -10.19 4.51
N TYR A 106 8.34 -10.49 3.54
CA TYR A 106 8.41 -9.87 2.23
C TYR A 106 8.20 -8.35 2.30
N SER A 107 7.28 -7.86 3.13
CA SER A 107 7.08 -6.42 3.34
C SER A 107 8.33 -5.78 3.97
N ALA A 108 8.97 -6.44 4.94
CA ALA A 108 10.22 -5.97 5.53
C ALA A 108 11.38 -5.95 4.52
N GLU A 109 11.47 -6.97 3.65
CA GLU A 109 12.43 -7.00 2.54
C GLU A 109 12.23 -5.79 1.60
N LEU A 110 10.98 -5.46 1.27
CA LEU A 110 10.66 -4.28 0.45
C LEU A 110 11.06 -2.96 1.13
N LEU A 111 10.86 -2.87 2.45
CA LEU A 111 11.26 -1.72 3.27
C LEU A 111 12.76 -1.65 3.53
N GLY A 112 13.54 -2.60 3.07
CA GLY A 112 15.00 -2.54 3.01
C GLY A 112 15.55 -1.66 1.89
N ASP A 113 14.74 -1.29 0.90
CA ASP A 113 15.14 -0.46 -0.25
C ASP A 113 14.48 0.92 -0.17
N PRO A 114 15.26 2.01 -0.05
CA PRO A 114 14.73 3.38 0.05
C PRO A 114 13.93 3.84 -1.17
N ARG A 115 14.02 3.11 -2.29
CA ARG A 115 13.23 3.40 -3.50
C ARG A 115 11.80 2.88 -3.44
N ASN A 116 11.42 2.16 -2.38
CA ASN A 116 10.11 1.55 -2.25
C ASN A 116 9.20 2.34 -1.30
N VAL A 117 7.91 2.30 -1.60
CA VAL A 117 6.81 2.56 -0.67
C VAL A 117 5.99 1.29 -0.51
N VAL A 118 5.71 0.94 0.72
CA VAL A 118 4.80 -0.16 1.09
C VAL A 118 3.53 0.45 1.66
N VAL A 119 2.40 0.14 1.07
CA VAL A 119 1.09 0.61 1.50
C VAL A 119 0.31 -0.52 2.13
N MET A 120 -0.29 -0.25 3.27
CA MET A 120 -1.18 -1.19 3.96
C MET A 120 -2.35 -0.50 4.63
N PHE A 121 -3.43 -1.25 4.74
CA PHE A 121 -4.66 -0.84 5.40
C PHE A 121 -4.96 -1.82 6.55
N PRO A 122 -4.44 -1.54 7.77
CA PRO A 122 -4.49 -2.51 8.88
C PRO A 122 -5.89 -2.79 9.44
N GLN A 123 -6.92 -2.07 9.03
CA GLN A 123 -8.31 -2.44 9.32
C GLN A 123 -8.68 -3.79 8.71
N GLY A 124 -8.04 -4.13 7.58
CA GLY A 124 -8.17 -5.42 6.94
C GLY A 124 -9.49 -5.67 6.21
N LEU A 125 -10.45 -4.78 6.33
CA LEU A 125 -11.72 -4.73 5.62
C LEU A 125 -12.05 -3.28 5.30
N ILE A 126 -12.90 -3.06 4.30
CA ILE A 126 -13.45 -1.73 4.01
C ILE A 126 -14.55 -1.44 5.03
N HIS A 127 -14.41 -0.35 5.76
CA HIS A 127 -15.38 0.15 6.73
C HIS A 127 -16.05 1.41 6.19
N SER A 128 -17.23 1.74 6.73
CA SER A 128 -17.87 3.01 6.41
C SER A 128 -17.03 4.19 6.88
N GLN A 129 -16.92 5.23 6.06
CA GLN A 129 -16.28 6.49 6.47
C GLN A 129 -17.04 7.21 7.62
N HIS A 130 -18.26 6.79 7.91
CA HIS A 130 -19.08 7.30 9.02
C HIS A 130 -18.85 6.52 10.33
N ASP A 131 -18.04 5.46 10.30
CA ASP A 131 -17.67 4.74 11.52
C ASP A 131 -16.75 5.63 12.37
N HIS A 132 -17.16 5.92 13.58
CA HIS A 132 -16.39 6.77 14.51
C HIS A 132 -15.19 6.07 15.14
N GLN A 133 -15.10 4.73 15.01
CA GLN A 133 -14.00 3.94 15.56
C GLN A 133 -13.18 3.32 14.45
N ILE A 134 -11.93 3.73 14.35
CA ILE A 134 -10.94 3.12 13.48
C ILE A 134 -10.10 2.16 14.31
N VAL A 135 -10.27 0.85 14.06
CA VAL A 135 -9.52 -0.19 14.76
C VAL A 135 -8.53 -0.84 13.80
N PHE A 136 -7.25 -0.74 14.11
CA PHE A 136 -6.20 -1.42 13.37
C PHE A 136 -5.89 -2.78 13.99
N GLU A 137 -5.82 -3.82 13.17
CA GLU A 137 -5.39 -5.15 13.60
C GLU A 137 -3.92 -5.11 14.06
N ARG A 138 -3.63 -5.67 15.24
CA ARG A 138 -2.28 -5.62 15.82
C ARG A 138 -1.22 -6.41 15.04
N GLY A 139 -1.63 -7.25 14.11
CA GLY A 139 -0.71 -8.14 13.37
C GLY A 139 0.42 -7.43 12.62
N TRP A 140 0.19 -6.21 12.14
CA TRP A 140 1.17 -5.47 11.37
C TRP A 140 2.44 -5.07 12.17
N TYR A 141 2.36 -4.93 13.50
CA TYR A 141 3.54 -4.69 14.35
C TYR A 141 4.59 -5.78 14.19
N ARG A 142 4.16 -7.04 14.01
CA ARG A 142 5.09 -8.15 13.76
C ARG A 142 5.89 -8.01 12.47
N MET A 143 5.43 -7.21 11.55
CA MET A 143 6.20 -6.83 10.36
C MET A 143 7.33 -5.88 10.75
N MET A 144 7.05 -4.88 11.60
CA MET A 144 8.04 -3.90 12.03
C MET A 144 9.19 -4.55 12.81
N ASP A 145 8.92 -5.60 13.58
CA ASP A 145 9.97 -6.39 14.27
C ASP A 145 10.99 -7.03 13.31
N LYS A 146 10.67 -7.09 12.02
CA LYS A 146 11.52 -7.68 10.96
C LYS A 146 12.21 -6.65 10.09
N VAL A 147 11.90 -5.38 10.29
CA VAL A 147 12.51 -4.27 9.55
C VAL A 147 13.80 -3.87 10.26
N GLU A 148 14.92 -4.05 9.58
CA GLU A 148 16.25 -3.79 10.14
C GLU A 148 16.70 -2.34 9.96
N ASN A 149 16.19 -1.66 8.95
CA ASN A 149 16.59 -0.31 8.59
C ASN A 149 15.57 0.73 9.04
N PRO A 150 15.98 1.99 9.24
CA PRO A 150 15.05 3.09 9.48
C PRO A 150 14.03 3.22 8.35
N VAL A 151 12.77 3.45 8.71
CA VAL A 151 11.64 3.61 7.78
C VAL A 151 10.91 4.91 8.12
N GLN A 152 10.51 5.64 7.10
CA GLN A 152 9.61 6.78 7.26
C GLN A 152 8.16 6.28 7.24
N MET A 153 7.38 6.66 8.26
CA MET A 153 5.96 6.39 8.34
C MET A 153 5.16 7.69 8.24
#